data_0b2b6cc31af72983de9520733c0e4d16
#
_entry.id   0b2b6cc31af72983de9520733c0e4d16
#
_cell.length_a   1.000
_cell.length_b   1.000
_cell.length_c   1.000
_cell.angle_alpha   90.00
_cell.angle_beta   90.00
_cell.angle_gamma   90.00
#
_symmetry.space_group_name_H-M   'P 1'
#
loop_
_entity.id
_entity.type
_entity.pdbx_description
1 polymer ?
#
loop_
_entity_poly.entity_id
_entity_poly.type
_entity_poly.pdbx_seq_one_letter_code
_entity_poly.pdbx_strand_id
1 'polypeptide(L)'
;MIRPRLVYSLVALTTSALLGGCGRDTSSGQAVRGAHSSRVGTVATTVSTDADLVSAVSSAGALAPVSLKFGMAQPPRIGQPQRIELVLVQQPGLDIDSLLVSIQAGEGLTLESDHSFEFQSPAAGATQRMAVTVRAGQAGLLNLGATVLVDTANSSVSRTYSIPLIVAP
;
A
#
# COMPACT_ATOMS: atom_id res chain seq x y z
N MET A 1 42.49 -13.49 -8.04
CA MET A 1 41.92 -14.82 -7.88
C MET A 1 41.53 -15.02 -6.43
N ILE A 2 40.30 -14.70 -6.04
CA ILE A 2 39.76 -14.94 -4.69
C ILE A 2 38.38 -15.61 -4.86
N ARG A 3 38.28 -16.86 -4.41
CA ARG A 3 37.06 -17.67 -4.47
C ARG A 3 36.19 -17.35 -3.25
N PRO A 4 34.88 -17.11 -3.38
CA PRO A 4 33.98 -17.02 -2.24
C PRO A 4 33.56 -18.44 -1.79
N ARG A 5 33.61 -18.66 -0.46
CA ARG A 5 33.15 -19.85 0.22
C ARG A 5 31.61 -19.83 0.33
N LEU A 6 31.00 -20.87 -0.21
CA LEU A 6 29.61 -21.24 0.05
C LEU A 6 29.47 -21.70 1.51
N VAL A 7 28.61 -21.07 2.27
CA VAL A 7 28.15 -21.54 3.57
C VAL A 7 26.73 -22.05 3.42
N TYR A 8 26.58 -23.36 3.45
CA TYR A 8 25.28 -24.02 3.55
C TYR A 8 24.86 -24.04 5.03
N SER A 9 23.75 -23.35 5.36
CA SER A 9 23.07 -23.53 6.64
C SER A 9 21.85 -24.44 6.45
N LEU A 10 22.00 -25.61 7.03
CA LEU A 10 20.96 -26.63 7.19
C LEU A 10 20.07 -26.22 8.36
N VAL A 11 18.78 -26.00 8.14
CA VAL A 11 17.80 -25.82 9.23
C VAL A 11 16.79 -26.94 9.20
N ALA A 12 16.73 -27.64 10.32
CA ALA A 12 15.95 -28.82 10.58
C ALA A 12 14.44 -28.53 10.71
N LEU A 13 13.63 -29.43 10.10
CA LEU A 13 12.19 -29.57 10.31
C LEU A 13 11.92 -30.12 11.71
N THR A 14 11.02 -29.48 12.45
CA THR A 14 10.31 -30.13 13.58
C THR A 14 8.81 -30.10 13.31
N THR A 15 8.29 -31.26 13.00
CA THR A 15 6.87 -31.62 12.98
C THR A 15 6.36 -31.83 14.41
N SER A 16 5.28 -31.10 14.80
CA SER A 16 4.50 -31.46 16.00
C SER A 16 3.03 -31.58 15.61
N ALA A 17 2.57 -32.82 15.61
CA ALA A 17 1.17 -33.20 15.54
C ALA A 17 0.56 -33.18 16.94
N LEU A 18 -0.61 -32.59 17.13
CA LEU A 18 -1.49 -32.85 18.28
C LEU A 18 -2.93 -32.96 17.82
N LEU A 19 -3.42 -34.20 18.02
CA LEU A 19 -4.80 -34.67 17.91
C LEU A 19 -5.60 -34.26 19.18
N GLY A 20 -6.91 -34.12 19.00
CA GLY A 20 -7.92 -34.18 20.09
C GLY A 20 -8.76 -32.90 20.13
N GLY A 21 -10.07 -32.95 20.05
CA GLY A 21 -11.08 -33.80 20.58
C GLY A 21 -12.46 -33.29 20.20
N CYS A 22 -13.34 -34.24 19.85
CA CYS A 22 -14.77 -34.06 19.70
C CYS A 22 -15.42 -33.74 21.06
N GLY A 23 -16.27 -32.74 21.10
CA GLY A 23 -17.20 -32.45 22.17
C GLY A 23 -18.56 -32.08 21.59
N ARG A 24 -19.48 -33.07 21.48
CA ARG A 24 -20.92 -32.84 21.32
C ARG A 24 -21.47 -32.52 22.70
N ASP A 25 -22.16 -31.42 22.83
CA ASP A 25 -23.18 -31.24 23.85
C ASP A 25 -24.36 -30.47 23.29
N THR A 26 -25.44 -31.22 23.13
CA THR A 26 -26.82 -30.77 22.97
C THR A 26 -27.33 -30.27 24.32
N SER A 27 -27.74 -29.04 24.44
CA SER A 27 -28.67 -28.61 25.50
C SER A 27 -29.56 -27.49 25.02
N SER A 28 -30.81 -27.83 24.98
CA SER A 28 -31.99 -26.98 24.79
C SER A 28 -32.12 -26.03 25.99
N GLY A 29 -32.46 -24.78 25.81
CA GLY A 29 -32.91 -23.95 26.91
C GLY A 29 -33.00 -22.46 26.63
N GLN A 30 -34.25 -22.05 26.31
CA GLN A 30 -34.87 -20.79 26.69
C GLN A 30 -34.37 -19.44 26.23
N ALA A 31 -35.28 -18.77 25.57
CA ALA A 31 -35.34 -17.37 25.16
C ALA A 31 -35.09 -16.39 26.35
N VAL A 32 -34.18 -15.47 26.16
CA VAL A 32 -34.23 -14.16 26.80
C VAL A 32 -34.00 -13.11 25.72
N ARG A 33 -35.01 -12.30 25.50
CA ARG A 33 -34.96 -11.08 24.68
C ARG A 33 -33.98 -10.10 25.33
N GLY A 34 -32.88 -9.85 24.68
CA GLY A 34 -31.98 -8.75 24.95
C GLY A 34 -31.56 -8.16 23.61
N ALA A 35 -32.30 -7.17 23.16
CA ALA A 35 -31.94 -6.40 21.94
C ALA A 35 -30.74 -5.51 22.25
N HIS A 36 -29.53 -6.05 22.16
CA HIS A 36 -28.34 -5.22 21.97
C HIS A 36 -28.11 -5.09 20.48
N SER A 37 -28.67 -4.02 19.93
CA SER A 37 -28.35 -3.52 18.60
C SER A 37 -26.91 -3.04 18.62
N SER A 38 -25.97 -3.97 18.42
CA SER A 38 -24.59 -3.62 18.07
C SER A 38 -24.67 -2.98 16.68
N ARG A 39 -24.70 -1.64 16.67
CA ARG A 39 -24.38 -0.88 15.47
C ARG A 39 -22.92 -1.22 15.11
N VAL A 40 -22.74 -2.22 14.29
CA VAL A 40 -21.54 -2.38 13.49
C VAL A 40 -21.47 -1.11 12.64
N GLY A 41 -20.65 -0.17 13.09
CA GLY A 41 -20.32 0.99 12.29
C GLY A 41 -19.65 0.48 11.03
N THR A 42 -20.41 0.41 9.94
CA THR A 42 -19.87 0.22 8.61
C THR A 42 -19.02 1.45 8.35
N VAL A 43 -17.70 1.33 8.53
CA VAL A 43 -16.75 2.30 8.01
C VAL A 43 -16.92 2.22 6.50
N ALA A 44 -17.66 3.16 5.93
CA ALA A 44 -17.75 3.32 4.50
C ALA A 44 -16.34 3.62 4.00
N THR A 45 -15.67 2.61 3.49
CA THR A 45 -14.45 2.79 2.72
C THR A 45 -14.88 3.46 1.43
N THR A 46 -14.86 4.79 1.38
CA THR A 46 -15.02 5.54 0.14
C THR A 46 -13.83 5.21 -0.73
N VAL A 47 -14.04 4.29 -1.66
CA VAL A 47 -13.09 4.04 -2.76
C VAL A 47 -13.20 5.26 -3.66
N SER A 48 -12.10 6.03 -3.78
CA SER A 48 -12.04 7.15 -4.72
C SER A 48 -12.34 6.64 -6.13
N THR A 49 -13.28 7.27 -6.81
CA THR A 49 -13.54 6.98 -8.22
C THR A 49 -12.34 7.46 -9.05
N ASP A 50 -12.02 6.81 -10.18
CA ASP A 50 -10.89 7.20 -11.03
C ASP A 50 -10.94 8.68 -11.48
N ALA A 51 -12.12 9.29 -11.47
CA ALA A 51 -12.35 10.70 -11.77
C ALA A 51 -11.78 11.66 -10.70
N ASP A 52 -11.58 11.19 -9.46
CA ASP A 52 -11.10 11.99 -8.34
C ASP A 52 -9.58 11.91 -8.15
N LEU A 53 -8.90 11.14 -9.01
CA LEU A 53 -7.46 10.91 -8.92
C LEU A 53 -6.69 11.98 -9.70
N VAL A 54 -5.69 12.56 -9.03
CA VAL A 54 -4.76 13.54 -9.60
C VAL A 54 -3.44 12.86 -9.94
N SER A 55 -2.82 13.25 -11.06
CA SER A 55 -1.52 12.72 -11.44
C SER A 55 -0.42 13.29 -10.53
N ALA A 56 0.43 12.42 -9.99
CA ALA A 56 1.63 12.84 -9.28
C ALA A 56 2.66 13.41 -10.28
N VAL A 57 3.49 14.33 -9.79
CA VAL A 57 4.52 14.98 -10.61
C VAL A 57 5.74 14.07 -10.72
N SER A 58 6.08 13.64 -11.94
CA SER A 58 7.30 12.86 -12.19
C SER A 58 8.52 13.76 -12.31
N SER A 59 9.61 13.40 -11.67
CA SER A 59 10.90 14.11 -11.76
C SER A 59 11.65 13.88 -13.08
N ALA A 60 11.24 12.95 -13.91
CA ALA A 60 11.90 12.61 -15.17
C ALA A 60 10.92 12.65 -16.35
N GLY A 61 11.46 13.02 -17.52
CA GLY A 61 10.69 13.29 -18.75
C GLY A 61 9.76 12.16 -19.25
N ALA A 62 9.11 12.42 -20.36
CA ALA A 62 7.82 11.95 -20.86
C ALA A 62 7.57 10.43 -21.04
N LEU A 63 8.53 9.55 -20.90
CA LEU A 63 8.35 8.11 -21.16
C LEU A 63 8.61 7.30 -19.88
N ALA A 64 7.70 7.41 -18.91
CA ALA A 64 7.73 6.53 -17.74
C ALA A 64 6.94 5.25 -18.04
N PRO A 65 7.48 4.05 -17.73
CA PRO A 65 6.77 2.78 -17.93
C PRO A 65 5.48 2.67 -17.11
N VAL A 66 5.37 3.49 -16.07
CA VAL A 66 4.20 3.60 -15.20
C VAL A 66 3.90 5.07 -14.91
N SER A 67 2.65 5.40 -14.65
CA SER A 67 2.23 6.69 -14.11
C SER A 67 1.62 6.50 -12.72
N LEU A 68 1.88 7.44 -11.82
CA LEU A 68 1.32 7.44 -10.47
C LEU A 68 0.23 8.50 -10.38
N LYS A 69 -0.94 8.09 -9.90
CA LYS A 69 -2.04 8.97 -9.51
C LYS A 69 -2.29 8.85 -8.01
N PHE A 70 -2.87 9.86 -7.43
CA PHE A 70 -3.24 9.86 -6.00
C PHE A 70 -4.59 10.52 -5.78
N GLY A 71 -5.24 10.13 -4.69
CA GLY A 71 -6.51 10.70 -4.26
C GLY A 71 -6.65 10.71 -2.75
N MET A 72 -7.47 11.62 -2.25
CA MET A 72 -7.79 11.79 -0.84
C MET A 72 -9.27 12.12 -0.70
N ALA A 73 -9.94 11.50 0.28
CA ALA A 73 -11.36 11.77 0.53
C ALA A 73 -11.59 13.16 1.13
N GLN A 74 -10.59 13.71 1.83
CA GLN A 74 -10.65 15.03 2.48
C GLN A 74 -9.26 15.69 2.43
N PRO A 75 -9.19 17.02 2.47
CA PRO A 75 -7.92 17.72 2.63
C PRO A 75 -7.24 17.37 3.96
N PRO A 76 -5.91 17.19 3.99
CA PRO A 76 -5.19 16.86 5.20
C PRO A 76 -5.23 18.04 6.20
N ARG A 77 -5.25 17.69 7.50
CA ARG A 77 -5.24 18.65 8.61
C ARG A 77 -4.08 18.34 9.55
N ILE A 78 -3.59 19.38 10.24
CA ILE A 78 -2.52 19.22 11.24
C ILE A 78 -2.92 18.20 12.31
N GLY A 79 -2.01 17.28 12.64
CA GLY A 79 -2.17 16.31 13.72
C GLY A 79 -3.18 15.19 13.46
N GLN A 80 -3.89 15.21 12.34
CA GLN A 80 -4.86 14.17 11.97
C GLN A 80 -4.26 13.16 10.99
N PRO A 81 -4.52 11.84 11.17
CA PRO A 81 -4.12 10.85 10.21
C PRO A 81 -4.95 11.02 8.92
N GLN A 82 -4.27 11.08 7.80
CA GLN A 82 -4.86 11.20 6.48
C GLN A 82 -4.51 9.99 5.62
N ARG A 83 -5.54 9.30 5.12
CA ARG A 83 -5.38 8.22 4.15
C ARG A 83 -5.25 8.82 2.75
N ILE A 84 -4.22 8.39 2.04
CA ILE A 84 -3.95 8.74 0.65
C ILE A 84 -4.02 7.45 -0.17
N GLU A 85 -4.87 7.42 -1.17
CA GLU A 85 -4.92 6.34 -2.15
C GLU A 85 -3.91 6.63 -3.26
N LEU A 86 -3.10 5.64 -3.60
CA LEU A 86 -2.12 5.69 -4.66
C LEU A 86 -2.49 4.66 -5.72
N VAL A 87 -2.45 5.06 -6.97
CA VAL A 87 -2.82 4.23 -8.12
C VAL A 87 -1.72 4.28 -9.16
N LEU A 88 -1.06 3.15 -9.37
CA LEU A 88 -0.09 2.95 -10.45
C LEU A 88 -0.80 2.43 -11.68
N VAL A 89 -0.63 3.13 -12.79
CA VAL A 89 -1.16 2.76 -14.09
C VAL A 89 0.01 2.39 -15.00
N GLN A 90 0.06 1.15 -15.44
CA GLN A 90 1.08 0.66 -16.37
C GLN A 90 0.77 1.11 -17.80
N GLN A 91 1.82 1.35 -18.58
CA GLN A 91 1.65 1.54 -20.02
C GLN A 91 1.24 0.22 -20.69
N PRO A 92 0.30 0.27 -21.66
CA PRO A 92 -0.09 -0.91 -22.43
C PRO A 92 1.10 -1.52 -23.18
N GLY A 93 1.16 -2.86 -23.23
CA GLY A 93 2.17 -3.57 -24.00
C GLY A 93 3.55 -3.66 -23.36
N LEU A 94 3.68 -3.30 -22.09
CA LEU A 94 4.89 -3.49 -21.33
C LEU A 94 4.74 -4.69 -20.38
N ASP A 95 5.59 -5.68 -20.55
CA ASP A 95 5.69 -6.82 -19.64
C ASP A 95 6.62 -6.46 -18.47
N ILE A 96 6.06 -6.45 -17.27
CA ILE A 96 6.77 -6.09 -16.06
C ILE A 96 6.93 -7.34 -15.19
N ASP A 97 8.18 -7.64 -14.80
CA ASP A 97 8.48 -8.77 -13.92
C ASP A 97 8.22 -8.42 -12.46
N SER A 98 8.61 -7.20 -12.05
CA SER A 98 8.32 -6.70 -10.72
C SER A 98 8.13 -5.19 -10.68
N LEU A 99 7.30 -4.73 -9.73
CA LEU A 99 7.12 -3.33 -9.35
C LEU A 99 7.39 -3.20 -7.85
N LEU A 100 8.35 -2.37 -7.48
CA LEU A 100 8.60 -1.99 -6.10
C LEU A 100 8.31 -0.51 -5.92
N VAL A 101 7.42 -0.19 -4.99
CA VAL A 101 7.06 1.18 -4.63
C VAL A 101 7.58 1.49 -3.24
N SER A 102 8.39 2.52 -3.09
CA SER A 102 8.89 3.02 -1.81
C SER A 102 8.36 4.43 -1.56
N ILE A 103 7.74 4.64 -0.42
CA ILE A 103 7.12 5.92 -0.02
C ILE A 103 8.00 6.59 1.03
N GLN A 104 8.21 7.89 0.87
CA GLN A 104 9.00 8.71 1.78
C GLN A 104 8.22 9.95 2.19
N ALA A 105 8.06 10.16 3.49
CA ALA A 105 7.50 11.39 4.01
C ALA A 105 8.53 12.52 3.90
N GLY A 106 8.13 13.65 3.32
CA GLY A 106 8.92 14.88 3.33
C GLY A 106 8.87 15.57 4.68
N GLU A 107 9.56 16.72 4.76
CA GLU A 107 9.60 17.54 5.97
C GLU A 107 8.18 17.92 6.41
N GLY A 108 7.90 17.80 7.71
CA GLY A 108 6.60 18.09 8.30
C GLY A 108 5.54 17.00 8.13
N LEU A 109 5.88 15.87 7.49
CA LEU A 109 5.03 14.69 7.39
C LEU A 109 5.61 13.51 8.18
N THR A 110 4.73 12.72 8.77
CA THR A 110 5.06 11.41 9.36
C THR A 110 4.25 10.34 8.65
N LEU A 111 4.91 9.28 8.21
CA LEU A 111 4.25 8.11 7.62
C LEU A 111 3.85 7.16 8.75
N GLU A 112 2.56 6.77 8.79
CA GLU A 112 1.98 5.92 9.85
C GLU A 112 1.58 4.53 9.35
N SER A 113 1.82 4.24 8.07
CA SER A 113 1.53 2.95 7.44
C SER A 113 2.80 2.36 6.81
N ASP A 114 2.63 1.23 6.12
CA ASP A 114 3.69 0.64 5.31
C ASP A 114 4.22 1.64 4.29
N HIS A 115 5.53 1.60 4.09
CA HIS A 115 6.25 2.48 3.19
C HIS A 115 6.77 1.78 1.94
N SER A 116 6.55 0.47 1.82
CA SER A 116 7.03 -0.33 0.68
C SER A 116 5.94 -1.31 0.24
N PHE A 117 5.73 -1.37 -1.08
CA PHE A 117 4.76 -2.25 -1.72
C PHE A 117 5.43 -2.94 -2.90
N GLU A 118 5.26 -4.25 -2.99
CA GLU A 118 5.83 -5.07 -4.05
C GLU A 118 4.73 -5.81 -4.80
N PHE A 119 4.81 -5.80 -6.13
CA PHE A 119 3.89 -6.48 -7.03
C PHE A 119 4.70 -7.35 -7.98
N GLN A 120 4.53 -8.66 -7.90
CA GLN A 120 5.20 -9.64 -8.75
C GLN A 120 4.37 -9.91 -9.99
N SER A 121 5.00 -9.84 -11.15
CA SER A 121 4.42 -10.16 -12.47
C SER A 121 3.00 -9.58 -12.66
N PRO A 122 2.81 -8.27 -12.49
CA PRO A 122 1.50 -7.67 -12.66
C PRO A 122 1.04 -7.84 -14.12
N ALA A 123 -0.24 -8.15 -14.33
CA ALA A 123 -0.76 -8.32 -15.69
C ALA A 123 -0.50 -7.06 -16.54
N ALA A 124 -0.19 -7.23 -17.81
CA ALA A 124 0.10 -6.12 -18.72
C ALA A 124 -1.07 -5.12 -18.78
N GLY A 125 -0.78 -3.84 -18.61
CA GLY A 125 -1.78 -2.78 -18.53
C GLY A 125 -2.59 -2.75 -17.24
N ALA A 126 -2.24 -3.54 -16.24
CA ALA A 126 -2.95 -3.56 -14.95
C ALA A 126 -2.79 -2.24 -14.19
N THR A 127 -3.77 -1.98 -13.35
CA THR A 127 -3.75 -0.87 -12.39
C THR A 127 -3.53 -1.44 -11.00
N GLN A 128 -2.46 -1.00 -10.33
CA GLN A 128 -2.15 -1.40 -8.94
C GLN A 128 -2.61 -0.31 -7.99
N ARG A 129 -3.40 -0.68 -6.97
CA ARG A 129 -3.92 0.25 -5.95
C ARG A 129 -3.27 -0.07 -4.61
N MET A 130 -2.84 0.97 -3.91
CA MET A 130 -2.29 0.90 -2.57
C MET A 130 -2.75 2.12 -1.77
N ALA A 131 -2.62 2.08 -0.46
CA ALA A 131 -2.96 3.22 0.38
C ALA A 131 -1.91 3.41 1.45
N VAL A 132 -1.60 4.67 1.71
CA VAL A 132 -0.71 5.07 2.80
C VAL A 132 -1.45 6.00 3.75
N THR A 133 -1.04 6.01 5.01
CA THR A 133 -1.54 6.95 6.02
C THR A 133 -0.41 7.85 6.44
N VAL A 134 -0.65 9.15 6.36
CA VAL A 134 0.31 10.18 6.78
C VAL A 134 -0.32 11.09 7.82
N ARG A 135 0.51 11.70 8.66
CA ARG A 135 0.14 12.74 9.61
C ARG A 135 0.96 13.99 9.33
N ALA A 136 0.29 15.13 9.14
CA ALA A 136 0.95 16.41 8.98
C ALA A 136 1.24 17.03 10.35
N GLY A 137 2.46 17.47 10.58
CA GLY A 137 2.89 18.19 11.79
C GLY A 137 2.77 19.70 11.67
N GLN A 138 2.57 20.24 10.46
CA GLN A 138 2.49 21.67 10.20
C GLN A 138 1.56 21.95 9.03
N ALA A 139 1.06 23.21 8.95
CA ALA A 139 0.28 23.68 7.81
C ALA A 139 1.19 24.07 6.63
N GLY A 140 0.59 24.12 5.44
CA GLY A 140 1.26 24.58 4.23
C GLY A 140 1.35 23.52 3.15
N LEU A 141 2.25 23.72 2.21
CA LEU A 141 2.53 22.79 1.14
C LEU A 141 3.60 21.80 1.60
N LEU A 142 3.19 20.57 1.85
CA LEU A 142 4.07 19.47 2.22
C LEU A 142 4.21 18.50 1.04
N ASN A 143 5.22 17.67 1.03
CA ASN A 143 5.49 16.76 -0.07
C ASN A 143 5.64 15.31 0.41
N LEU A 144 4.94 14.40 -0.26
CA LEU A 144 5.12 12.96 -0.11
C LEU A 144 5.84 12.45 -1.36
N GLY A 145 7.00 11.82 -1.18
CA GLY A 145 7.76 11.22 -2.26
C GLY A 145 7.36 9.77 -2.48
N ALA A 146 7.32 9.34 -3.74
CA ALA A 146 7.16 7.94 -4.11
C ALA A 146 8.20 7.56 -5.16
N THR A 147 9.01 6.54 -4.87
CA THR A 147 9.95 5.98 -5.83
C THR A 147 9.43 4.64 -6.31
N VAL A 148 9.30 4.49 -7.62
CA VAL A 148 8.84 3.26 -8.28
C VAL A 148 9.99 2.67 -9.05
N LEU A 149 10.40 1.45 -8.69
CA LEU A 149 11.32 0.62 -9.44
C LEU A 149 10.51 -0.36 -10.28
N VAL A 150 10.80 -0.37 -11.57
CA VAL A 150 10.15 -1.24 -12.56
C VAL A 150 11.20 -2.16 -13.13
N ASP A 151 11.06 -3.45 -12.92
CA ASP A 151 11.92 -4.47 -13.51
C ASP A 151 11.20 -5.17 -14.64
N THR A 152 11.89 -5.31 -15.74
CA THR A 152 11.48 -6.06 -16.92
C THR A 152 12.57 -7.07 -17.27
N ALA A 153 12.30 -8.04 -18.12
CA ALA A 153 13.27 -9.05 -18.57
C ALA A 153 14.62 -8.46 -19.05
N ASN A 154 14.62 -7.21 -19.54
CA ASN A 154 15.78 -6.61 -20.17
C ASN A 154 16.31 -5.34 -19.49
N SER A 155 15.58 -4.77 -18.53
CA SER A 155 15.95 -3.49 -17.92
C SER A 155 15.30 -3.28 -16.56
N SER A 156 15.96 -2.46 -15.75
CA SER A 156 15.43 -1.94 -14.48
C SER A 156 15.39 -0.41 -14.56
N VAL A 157 14.23 0.18 -14.30
CA VAL A 157 14.00 1.63 -14.38
C VAL A 157 13.44 2.14 -13.07
N SER A 158 14.10 3.13 -12.48
CA SER A 158 13.60 3.82 -11.29
C SER A 158 13.00 5.17 -11.66
N ARG A 159 11.85 5.49 -11.03
CA ARG A 159 11.16 6.78 -11.19
C ARG A 159 10.73 7.33 -9.85
N THR A 160 10.95 8.62 -9.65
CA THR A 160 10.50 9.33 -8.45
C THR A 160 9.35 10.25 -8.81
N TYR A 161 8.33 10.23 -7.96
CA TYR A 161 7.12 11.04 -8.05
C TYR A 161 6.99 11.91 -6.81
N SER A 162 6.49 13.11 -7.01
CA SER A 162 6.17 14.07 -5.95
C SER A 162 4.64 14.20 -5.86
N ILE A 163 4.13 14.08 -4.66
CA ILE A 163 2.70 14.20 -4.32
C ILE A 163 2.55 15.40 -3.40
N PRO A 164 2.13 16.55 -3.93
CA PRO A 164 1.94 17.76 -3.12
C PRO A 164 0.69 17.65 -2.25
N LEU A 165 0.82 17.95 -0.98
CA LEU A 165 -0.26 17.92 0.01
C LEU A 165 -0.45 19.34 0.58
N ILE A 166 -1.62 19.93 0.36
CA ILE A 166 -1.97 21.23 0.93
C ILE A 166 -2.67 20.98 2.27
N VAL A 167 -1.97 21.30 3.36
CA VAL A 167 -2.45 21.09 4.72
C VAL A 167 -3.05 22.37 5.27
N ALA A 168 -4.34 22.32 5.62
CA ALA A 168 -5.02 23.44 6.27
C ALA A 168 -4.54 23.60 7.73
N PRO A 169 -4.53 24.85 8.24
CA PRO A 169 -4.20 25.15 9.63
C PRO A 169 -5.21 24.57 10.63
#